data_4c2427cb3a396e6b28f68b942d03e313
#
_entry.id   4c2427cb3a396e6b28f68b942d03e313
#
_cell.length_a   1.000
_cell.length_b   1.000
_cell.length_c   1.000
_cell.angle_alpha   90.00
_cell.angle_beta   90.00
_cell.angle_gamma   90.00
#
_symmetry.space_group_name_H-M   'P 1'
#
loop_
_entity.id
_entity.type
_entity.pdbx_description
1 polymer ?
#
loop_
_entity_poly.entity_id
_entity_poly.type
_entity_poly.pdbx_seq_one_letter_code
_entity_poly.pdbx_strand_id
1 'polypeptide(L)'
;QVGYDRYHDRIMFPLHNSEGRVVGFSGRIYRSSQKEAKYMNSPESSIFIKGDTLYNYHRVKESVRDAGKIIVLEGFMDVIALYKSGIKNVVAIMGTALTSNHLRMLKRLSNDVVLCLDGDQAGKNAMMKCIDAMALAGFNIGVVVIPDQMDPDEFLKAKGKDELNALFKNPQSAIDFKMSYHYERINVENYED
;
A
#
# COMPACT_ATOMS: atom_id res chain seq x y z
N GLN A 1 19.81 -35.02 -0.31
CA GLN A 1 19.66 -33.69 -0.95
C GLN A 1 19.92 -32.65 0.12
N VAL A 2 20.93 -31.81 -0.07
CA VAL A 2 21.16 -30.64 0.79
C VAL A 2 20.06 -29.66 0.44
N GLY A 3 19.20 -29.32 1.43
CA GLY A 3 18.17 -28.32 1.26
C GLY A 3 18.80 -26.95 0.98
N TYR A 4 18.28 -26.25 -0.04
CA TYR A 4 18.68 -24.88 -0.34
C TYR A 4 17.75 -23.91 0.39
N ASP A 5 18.32 -23.03 1.21
CA ASP A 5 17.58 -21.93 1.83
C ASP A 5 17.38 -20.79 0.84
N ARG A 6 16.17 -20.65 0.33
CA ARG A 6 15.78 -19.58 -0.59
C ARG A 6 15.89 -18.18 0.03
N TYR A 7 15.76 -18.06 1.35
CA TYR A 7 15.71 -16.78 2.06
C TYR A 7 16.99 -16.46 2.81
N HIS A 8 18.10 -17.01 2.34
CA HIS A 8 19.43 -16.73 2.89
C HIS A 8 19.66 -15.22 3.07
N ASP A 9 20.23 -14.82 4.22
CA ASP A 9 20.52 -13.43 4.60
C ASP A 9 19.32 -12.45 4.52
N ARG A 10 18.10 -12.91 4.87
CA ARG A 10 16.89 -12.10 4.85
C ARG A 10 16.15 -12.07 6.18
N ILE A 11 15.60 -10.91 6.51
CA ILE A 11 14.61 -10.76 7.58
C ILE A 11 13.28 -11.24 7.03
N MET A 12 12.64 -12.19 7.73
CA MET A 12 11.42 -12.85 7.27
C MET A 12 10.16 -12.19 7.84
N PHE A 13 9.21 -11.91 6.96
CA PHE A 13 7.88 -11.38 7.29
C PHE A 13 6.83 -12.41 6.89
N PRO A 14 6.05 -12.96 7.84
CA PRO A 14 4.99 -13.89 7.52
C PRO A 14 3.84 -13.16 6.82
N LEU A 15 3.30 -13.79 5.77
CA LEU A 15 2.13 -13.35 5.04
C LEU A 15 0.93 -14.18 5.52
N HIS A 16 -0.16 -13.52 5.86
CA HIS A 16 -1.33 -14.16 6.43
C HIS A 16 -2.53 -14.05 5.50
N ASN A 17 -3.36 -15.07 5.47
CA ASN A 17 -4.67 -15.00 4.84
C ASN A 17 -5.67 -14.21 5.72
N SER A 18 -6.92 -14.09 5.25
CA SER A 18 -7.99 -13.38 5.97
C SER A 18 -8.34 -13.95 7.35
N GLU A 19 -7.97 -15.21 7.61
CA GLU A 19 -8.18 -15.92 8.88
C GLU A 19 -6.99 -15.81 9.84
N GLY A 20 -5.89 -15.17 9.42
CA GLY A 20 -4.68 -15.02 10.21
C GLY A 20 -3.73 -16.23 10.17
N ARG A 21 -3.96 -17.20 9.27
CA ARG A 21 -3.03 -18.32 9.06
C ARG A 21 -1.89 -17.88 8.15
N VAL A 22 -0.67 -18.29 8.48
CA VAL A 22 0.50 -18.03 7.63
C VAL A 22 0.38 -18.85 6.34
N VAL A 23 0.40 -18.18 5.20
CA VAL A 23 0.27 -18.77 3.86
C VAL A 23 1.51 -18.57 2.99
N GLY A 24 2.44 -17.72 3.41
CA GLY A 24 3.69 -17.43 2.72
C GLY A 24 4.58 -16.51 3.53
N PHE A 25 5.67 -16.11 2.92
CA PHE A 25 6.66 -15.23 3.53
C PHE A 25 7.16 -14.18 2.52
N SER A 26 7.56 -13.03 3.04
CA SER A 26 8.38 -12.06 2.33
C SER A 26 9.72 -11.93 3.05
N GLY A 27 10.83 -12.04 2.33
CA GLY A 27 12.18 -11.89 2.86
C GLY A 27 12.80 -10.58 2.38
N ARG A 28 13.12 -9.65 3.30
CA ARG A 28 13.87 -8.43 3.00
C ARG A 28 15.34 -8.66 3.29
N ILE A 29 16.21 -8.43 2.28
CA ILE A 29 17.66 -8.50 2.50
C ILE A 29 18.09 -7.49 3.55
N TYR A 30 18.90 -7.91 4.53
CA TYR A 30 19.36 -7.02 5.60
C TYR A 30 20.82 -6.58 5.40
N ARG A 31 21.60 -7.31 4.60
CA ARG A 31 22.94 -6.91 4.17
C ARG A 31 22.86 -6.40 2.74
N SER A 32 23.35 -5.19 2.51
CA SER A 32 23.34 -4.57 1.18
C SER A 32 24.16 -5.44 0.21
N SER A 33 23.45 -6.05 -0.75
CA SER A 33 24.04 -6.73 -1.90
C SER A 33 23.44 -6.08 -3.15
N GLN A 34 24.31 -5.55 -4.03
CA GLN A 34 23.87 -4.96 -5.30
C GLN A 34 23.36 -6.01 -6.31
N LYS A 35 23.50 -7.30 -6.00
CA LYS A 35 23.18 -8.40 -6.93
C LYS A 35 21.83 -9.06 -6.66
N GLU A 36 21.20 -8.78 -5.54
CA GLU A 36 19.97 -9.48 -5.14
C GLU A 36 18.76 -8.52 -4.98
N ALA A 37 17.58 -9.04 -5.27
CA ALA A 37 16.35 -8.28 -5.08
C ALA A 37 16.17 -7.88 -3.61
N LYS A 38 15.84 -6.59 -3.35
CA LYS A 38 15.57 -6.03 -2.01
C LYS A 38 14.52 -6.86 -1.25
N TYR A 39 13.49 -7.32 -1.95
CA TYR A 39 12.44 -8.17 -1.42
C TYR A 39 12.31 -9.46 -2.23
N MET A 40 12.03 -10.56 -1.56
CA MET A 40 11.72 -11.85 -2.15
C MET A 40 10.48 -12.43 -1.49
N ASN A 41 9.42 -12.59 -2.25
CA ASN A 41 8.17 -13.20 -1.78
C ASN A 41 8.13 -14.69 -2.07
N SER A 42 7.36 -15.43 -1.27
CA SER A 42 6.97 -16.79 -1.62
C SER A 42 6.36 -16.82 -3.02
N PRO A 43 6.63 -17.85 -3.81
CA PRO A 43 5.93 -18.06 -5.08
C PRO A 43 4.44 -18.28 -4.81
N GLU A 44 3.62 -18.01 -5.80
CA GLU A 44 2.21 -18.39 -5.75
C GLU A 44 2.05 -19.90 -5.60
N SER A 45 1.03 -20.30 -4.88
CA SER A 45 0.72 -21.70 -4.58
C SER A 45 -0.77 -21.84 -4.32
N SER A 46 -1.24 -23.08 -4.08
CA SER A 46 -2.64 -23.34 -3.73
C SER A 46 -3.11 -22.66 -2.45
N ILE A 47 -2.18 -22.25 -1.57
CA ILE A 47 -2.49 -21.56 -0.30
C ILE A 47 -2.11 -20.07 -0.30
N PHE A 48 -1.33 -19.60 -1.27
CA PHE A 48 -0.87 -18.21 -1.37
C PHE A 48 -1.04 -17.68 -2.79
N ILE A 49 -2.01 -16.80 -2.97
CA ILE A 49 -2.27 -16.05 -4.20
C ILE A 49 -2.17 -14.56 -3.83
N LYS A 50 -1.22 -13.84 -4.43
CA LYS A 50 -1.01 -12.42 -4.12
C LYS A 50 -2.26 -11.59 -4.37
N GLY A 51 -2.94 -11.83 -5.49
CA GLY A 51 -4.17 -11.14 -5.84
C GLY A 51 -5.35 -11.37 -4.90
N ASP A 52 -5.23 -12.31 -3.97
CA ASP A 52 -6.23 -12.64 -2.96
C ASP A 52 -5.76 -12.31 -1.53
N THR A 53 -4.61 -11.66 -1.41
CA THR A 53 -3.97 -11.41 -0.12
C THR A 53 -3.72 -9.92 0.08
N LEU A 54 -4.29 -9.36 1.15
CA LEU A 54 -3.94 -8.03 1.65
C LEU A 54 -3.14 -8.18 2.94
N TYR A 55 -1.93 -7.60 2.96
CA TYR A 55 -1.10 -7.62 4.17
C TYR A 55 -1.82 -6.93 5.34
N ASN A 56 -1.76 -7.51 6.52
CA ASN A 56 -2.39 -7.04 7.76
C ASN A 56 -3.94 -7.13 7.80
N TYR A 57 -4.61 -7.68 6.77
CA TYR A 57 -6.07 -7.76 6.70
C TYR A 57 -6.72 -8.42 7.93
N HIS A 58 -6.12 -9.48 8.43
CA HIS A 58 -6.66 -10.26 9.56
C HIS A 58 -6.70 -9.50 10.90
N ARG A 59 -5.99 -8.37 11.01
CA ARG A 59 -5.87 -7.58 12.25
C ARG A 59 -6.64 -6.27 12.24
N VAL A 60 -7.03 -5.77 11.04
CA VAL A 60 -7.51 -4.38 10.93
C VAL A 60 -8.97 -4.17 11.29
N LYS A 61 -9.77 -5.22 11.44
CA LYS A 61 -11.23 -5.13 11.54
C LYS A 61 -11.71 -4.14 12.62
N GLU A 62 -11.15 -4.23 13.83
CA GLU A 62 -11.50 -3.32 14.92
C GLU A 62 -11.03 -1.90 14.64
N SER A 63 -9.78 -1.74 14.22
CA SER A 63 -9.21 -0.42 13.91
C SER A 63 -9.95 0.29 12.77
N VAL A 64 -10.43 -0.45 11.77
CA VAL A 64 -11.25 0.11 10.69
C VAL A 64 -12.62 0.55 11.21
N ARG A 65 -13.26 -0.27 12.06
CA ARG A 65 -14.54 0.10 12.68
C ARG A 65 -14.43 1.38 13.50
N ASP A 66 -13.37 1.49 14.31
CA ASP A 66 -13.14 2.65 15.18
C ASP A 66 -12.77 3.91 14.39
N ALA A 67 -12.02 3.77 13.30
CA ALA A 67 -11.63 4.87 12.43
C ALA A 67 -12.68 5.23 11.35
N GLY A 68 -13.66 4.37 11.10
CA GLY A 68 -14.68 4.51 10.06
C GLY A 68 -14.16 4.36 8.63
N LYS A 69 -12.87 4.17 8.43
CA LYS A 69 -12.20 4.10 7.13
C LYS A 69 -11.03 3.14 7.13
N ILE A 70 -10.64 2.64 5.95
CA ILE A 70 -9.44 1.82 5.75
C ILE A 70 -8.41 2.56 4.91
N ILE A 71 -7.14 2.40 5.25
CA ILE A 71 -5.99 2.94 4.50
C ILE A 71 -5.36 1.80 3.70
N VAL A 72 -5.19 2.02 2.39
CA VAL A 72 -4.57 1.07 1.47
C VAL A 72 -3.21 1.61 1.02
N LEU A 73 -2.17 0.83 1.26
CA LEU A 73 -0.78 1.14 1.00
C LEU A 73 -0.21 0.20 -0.07
N GLU A 74 0.97 0.52 -0.61
CA GLU A 74 1.65 -0.33 -1.59
C GLU A 74 2.37 -1.49 -0.90
N GLY A 75 3.27 -1.20 0.03
CA GLY A 75 4.17 -2.13 0.67
C GLY A 75 3.81 -2.46 2.12
N PHE A 76 4.24 -3.63 2.58
CA PHE A 76 4.05 -4.02 3.99
C PHE A 76 4.96 -3.25 4.95
N MET A 77 6.06 -2.67 4.47
CA MET A 77 6.90 -1.79 5.30
C MET A 77 6.17 -0.50 5.66
N ASP A 78 5.37 0.02 4.73
CA ASP A 78 4.55 1.22 4.96
C ASP A 78 3.44 0.94 5.99
N VAL A 79 2.86 -0.26 5.94
CA VAL A 79 1.94 -0.73 6.98
C VAL A 79 2.62 -0.73 8.34
N ILE A 80 3.85 -1.23 8.44
CA ILE A 80 4.62 -1.25 9.68
C ILE A 80 4.94 0.17 10.16
N ALA A 81 5.29 1.08 9.23
CA ALA A 81 5.58 2.47 9.54
C ALA A 81 4.34 3.20 10.11
N LEU A 82 3.19 3.09 9.43
CA LEU A 82 1.94 3.68 9.92
C LEU A 82 1.52 3.06 11.25
N TYR A 83 1.65 1.75 11.40
CA TYR A 83 1.33 1.08 12.66
C TYR A 83 2.18 1.59 13.83
N LYS A 84 3.49 1.83 13.62
CA LYS A 84 4.38 2.45 14.59
C LYS A 84 3.99 3.89 14.92
N SER A 85 3.44 4.64 13.95
CA SER A 85 2.95 6.00 14.18
C SER A 85 1.62 6.04 14.94
N GLY A 86 0.95 4.90 15.11
CA GLY A 86 -0.34 4.75 15.81
C GLY A 86 -1.54 4.61 14.87
N ILE A 87 -1.35 4.67 13.55
CA ILE A 87 -2.40 4.46 12.55
C ILE A 87 -2.50 2.95 12.29
N LYS A 88 -3.57 2.30 12.75
CA LYS A 88 -3.70 0.84 12.75
C LYS A 88 -4.65 0.27 11.69
N ASN A 89 -5.52 1.10 11.12
CA ASN A 89 -6.52 0.74 10.11
C ASN A 89 -5.90 0.67 8.69
N VAL A 90 -4.79 -0.05 8.55
CA VAL A 90 -3.93 -0.08 7.36
C VAL A 90 -3.76 -1.48 6.79
N VAL A 91 -3.76 -1.59 5.46
CA VAL A 91 -3.43 -2.81 4.70
C VAL A 91 -2.51 -2.48 3.53
N ALA A 92 -1.84 -3.48 2.95
CA ALA A 92 -1.07 -3.30 1.72
C ALA A 92 -1.41 -4.35 0.65
N ILE A 93 -1.31 -3.92 -0.62
CA ILE A 93 -1.51 -4.75 -1.82
C ILE A 93 -0.26 -5.50 -2.27
N MET A 94 0.90 -5.24 -1.66
CA MET A 94 2.18 -5.93 -1.82
C MET A 94 2.71 -6.03 -3.27
N GLY A 95 2.67 -4.90 -4.02
CA GLY A 95 3.24 -4.79 -5.36
C GLY A 95 2.48 -5.57 -6.43
N THR A 96 1.18 -5.76 -6.24
CA THR A 96 0.26 -6.26 -7.26
C THR A 96 -0.71 -5.17 -7.70
N ALA A 97 -1.31 -5.31 -8.89
CA ALA A 97 -2.45 -4.49 -9.23
C ALA A 97 -3.63 -4.80 -8.28
N LEU A 98 -4.46 -3.79 -8.01
CA LEU A 98 -5.68 -3.97 -7.22
C LEU A 98 -6.65 -4.91 -7.96
N THR A 99 -6.95 -6.06 -7.36
CA THR A 99 -7.81 -7.07 -7.95
C THR A 99 -9.27 -6.94 -7.51
N SER A 100 -10.19 -7.60 -8.21
CA SER A 100 -11.59 -7.72 -7.78
C SER A 100 -11.75 -8.42 -6.42
N ASN A 101 -10.83 -9.32 -6.06
CA ASN A 101 -10.80 -9.96 -4.75
C ASN A 101 -10.37 -8.97 -3.66
N HIS A 102 -9.34 -8.15 -3.91
CA HIS A 102 -8.96 -7.06 -3.02
C HIS A 102 -10.12 -6.11 -2.79
N LEU A 103 -10.83 -5.68 -3.84
CA LEU A 103 -12.00 -4.80 -3.72
C LEU A 103 -13.10 -5.42 -2.86
N ARG A 104 -13.39 -6.72 -3.05
CA ARG A 104 -14.37 -7.44 -2.21
C ARG A 104 -13.95 -7.52 -0.74
N MET A 105 -12.66 -7.75 -0.49
CA MET A 105 -12.12 -7.79 0.88
C MET A 105 -12.22 -6.41 1.55
N LEU A 106 -11.82 -5.34 0.85
CA LEU A 106 -11.92 -3.97 1.36
C LEU A 106 -13.37 -3.58 1.64
N LYS A 107 -14.30 -3.93 0.74
CA LYS A 107 -15.74 -3.63 0.87
C LYS A 107 -16.38 -4.24 2.12
N ARG A 108 -15.87 -5.40 2.58
CA ARG A 108 -16.31 -6.03 3.84
C ARG A 108 -15.86 -5.27 5.09
N LEU A 109 -14.86 -4.41 4.98
CA LEU A 109 -14.31 -3.63 6.09
C LEU A 109 -14.90 -2.22 6.14
N SER A 110 -14.90 -1.50 5.03
CA SER A 110 -15.44 -0.14 4.93
C SER A 110 -15.74 0.23 3.48
N ASN A 111 -16.70 1.16 3.29
CA ASN A 111 -16.90 1.86 2.02
C ASN A 111 -15.93 3.06 1.87
N ASP A 112 -15.39 3.55 2.98
CA ASP A 112 -14.51 4.71 3.02
C ASP A 112 -13.07 4.25 3.00
N VAL A 113 -12.34 4.61 1.94
CA VAL A 113 -10.96 4.20 1.69
C VAL A 113 -10.07 5.42 1.57
N VAL A 114 -8.90 5.38 2.20
CA VAL A 114 -7.80 6.31 1.93
C VAL A 114 -6.71 5.56 1.19
N LEU A 115 -6.42 5.98 -0.03
CA LEU A 115 -5.37 5.40 -0.85
C LEU A 115 -4.08 6.20 -0.67
N CYS A 116 -2.99 5.52 -0.35
CA CYS A 116 -1.67 6.11 -0.23
C CYS A 116 -0.64 5.12 -0.78
N LEU A 117 -0.25 5.29 -2.01
CA LEU A 117 0.83 4.54 -2.65
C LEU A 117 2.09 5.40 -2.69
N ASP A 118 3.18 4.88 -3.26
CA ASP A 118 4.45 5.60 -3.30
C ASP A 118 4.30 6.97 -3.98
N GLY A 119 5.04 7.97 -3.51
CA GLY A 119 4.94 9.36 -3.99
C GLY A 119 5.60 9.60 -5.35
N ASP A 120 6.27 8.60 -5.92
CA ASP A 120 6.92 8.68 -7.22
C ASP A 120 5.90 8.62 -8.39
N GLN A 121 6.37 8.77 -9.63
CA GLN A 121 5.51 8.75 -10.81
C GLN A 121 4.83 7.38 -11.04
N ALA A 122 5.50 6.29 -10.67
CA ALA A 122 4.95 4.95 -10.81
C ALA A 122 3.80 4.74 -9.81
N GLY A 123 3.97 5.16 -8.56
CA GLY A 123 2.93 5.13 -7.53
C GLY A 123 1.75 6.04 -7.85
N LYS A 124 1.99 7.26 -8.37
CA LYS A 124 0.92 8.16 -8.86
C LYS A 124 0.11 7.49 -9.99
N ASN A 125 0.78 6.82 -10.95
CA ASN A 125 0.10 6.08 -12.03
C ASN A 125 -0.71 4.89 -11.50
N ALA A 126 -0.18 4.18 -10.50
CA ALA A 126 -0.89 3.09 -9.84
C ALA A 126 -2.11 3.61 -9.06
N MET A 127 -1.99 4.74 -8.36
CA MET A 127 -3.12 5.40 -7.69
C MET A 127 -4.25 5.72 -8.64
N MET A 128 -3.97 6.28 -9.83
CA MET A 128 -4.99 6.58 -10.84
C MET A 128 -5.81 5.34 -11.20
N LYS A 129 -5.13 4.20 -11.46
CA LYS A 129 -5.80 2.93 -11.78
C LYS A 129 -6.62 2.40 -10.59
N CYS A 130 -6.08 2.51 -9.38
CA CYS A 130 -6.77 2.09 -8.16
C CYS A 130 -8.03 2.93 -7.91
N ILE A 131 -7.96 4.25 -8.10
CA ILE A 131 -9.10 5.16 -7.96
C ILE A 131 -10.21 4.75 -8.94
N ASP A 132 -9.90 4.49 -10.21
CA ASP A 132 -10.90 4.10 -11.20
C ASP A 132 -11.59 2.79 -10.83
N ALA A 133 -10.82 1.78 -10.43
CA ALA A 133 -11.37 0.49 -10.01
C ALA A 133 -12.23 0.60 -8.74
N MET A 134 -11.78 1.38 -7.75
CA MET A 134 -12.51 1.61 -6.50
C MET A 134 -13.80 2.43 -6.73
N ALA A 135 -13.75 3.46 -7.59
CA ALA A 135 -14.93 4.26 -7.93
C ALA A 135 -16.02 3.42 -8.59
N LEU A 136 -15.64 2.55 -9.56
CA LEU A 136 -16.56 1.60 -10.19
C LEU A 136 -17.15 0.61 -9.18
N ALA A 137 -16.41 0.25 -8.13
CA ALA A 137 -16.88 -0.60 -7.04
C ALA A 137 -17.67 0.16 -5.96
N GLY A 138 -17.90 1.49 -6.12
CA GLY A 138 -18.71 2.31 -5.23
C GLY A 138 -18.07 2.64 -3.89
N PHE A 139 -16.75 2.85 -3.85
CA PHE A 139 -16.04 3.36 -2.67
C PHE A 139 -16.04 4.89 -2.62
N ASN A 140 -16.06 5.44 -1.41
CA ASN A 140 -15.70 6.82 -1.12
C ASN A 140 -14.17 6.89 -0.96
N ILE A 141 -13.49 7.67 -1.81
CA ILE A 141 -12.03 7.60 -1.94
C ILE A 141 -11.40 8.92 -1.52
N GLY A 142 -10.60 8.89 -0.46
CA GLY A 142 -9.62 9.90 -0.14
C GLY A 142 -8.23 9.49 -0.64
N VAL A 143 -7.38 10.43 -0.91
CA VAL A 143 -6.00 10.20 -1.38
C VAL A 143 -5.02 10.96 -0.51
N VAL A 144 -3.94 10.29 -0.10
CA VAL A 144 -2.78 10.89 0.53
C VAL A 144 -1.58 10.69 -0.38
N VAL A 145 -0.92 11.76 -0.74
CA VAL A 145 0.36 11.74 -1.46
C VAL A 145 1.46 12.11 -0.46
N ILE A 146 2.44 11.24 -0.30
CA ILE A 146 3.59 11.53 0.54
C ILE A 146 4.50 12.54 -0.19
N PRO A 147 4.89 13.65 0.47
CA PRO A 147 5.78 14.64 -0.13
C PRO A 147 7.16 14.08 -0.48
N ASP A 148 7.90 14.84 -1.31
CA ASP A 148 9.30 14.59 -1.66
C ASP A 148 9.54 13.22 -2.33
N GLN A 149 8.53 12.64 -2.98
CA GLN A 149 8.56 11.33 -3.64
C GLN A 149 8.94 10.18 -2.69
N MET A 150 8.77 10.38 -1.39
CA MET A 150 9.05 9.36 -0.36
C MET A 150 7.93 8.32 -0.28
N ASP A 151 8.27 7.15 0.26
CA ASP A 151 7.29 6.22 0.80
C ASP A 151 6.97 6.57 2.29
N PRO A 152 5.88 6.02 2.86
CA PRO A 152 5.54 6.28 4.27
C PRO A 152 6.62 5.90 5.29
N ASP A 153 7.42 4.85 5.04
CA ASP A 153 8.52 4.42 5.93
C ASP A 153 9.68 5.43 5.89
N GLU A 154 10.02 5.93 4.70
CA GLU A 154 11.03 6.97 4.51
C GLU A 154 10.59 8.29 5.16
N PHE A 155 9.34 8.70 4.94
CA PHE A 155 8.80 9.93 5.50
C PHE A 155 8.76 9.88 7.04
N LEU A 156 8.33 8.75 7.63
CA LEU A 156 8.36 8.57 9.08
C LEU A 156 9.76 8.75 9.66
N LYS A 157 10.78 8.22 8.99
CA LYS A 157 12.19 8.33 9.41
C LYS A 157 12.72 9.74 9.28
N ALA A 158 12.35 10.47 8.23
CA ALA A 158 12.83 11.80 7.92
C ALA A 158 12.12 12.90 8.71
N LYS A 159 10.80 12.82 8.87
CA LYS A 159 9.93 13.89 9.39
C LYS A 159 9.28 13.55 10.74
N GLY A 160 9.24 12.28 11.09
CA GLY A 160 8.67 11.83 12.35
C GLY A 160 7.16 11.53 12.31
N LYS A 161 6.68 11.09 13.47
CA LYS A 161 5.33 10.55 13.64
C LYS A 161 4.22 11.60 13.45
N ASP A 162 4.41 12.78 14.00
CA ASP A 162 3.35 13.79 14.05
C ASP A 162 3.08 14.38 12.66
N GLU A 163 4.14 14.59 11.87
CA GLU A 163 4.01 15.05 10.48
C GLU A 163 3.37 13.96 9.60
N LEU A 164 3.79 12.70 9.75
CA LEU A 164 3.16 11.59 9.02
C LEU A 164 1.66 11.48 9.36
N ASN A 165 1.29 11.54 10.64
CA ASN A 165 -0.10 11.44 11.06
C ASN A 165 -0.93 12.63 10.56
N ALA A 166 -0.35 13.82 10.43
CA ALA A 166 -1.04 15.00 9.91
C ALA A 166 -1.52 14.81 8.46
N LEU A 167 -0.74 14.10 7.62
CA LEU A 167 -1.12 13.80 6.24
C LEU A 167 -2.42 12.97 6.15
N PHE A 168 -2.63 12.04 7.08
CA PHE A 168 -3.80 11.15 7.08
C PHE A 168 -5.05 11.73 7.73
N LYS A 169 -4.95 12.91 8.38
CA LYS A 169 -6.11 13.59 8.97
C LYS A 169 -7.03 14.16 7.91
N ASN A 170 -6.47 14.76 6.86
CA ASN A 170 -7.22 15.44 5.81
C ASN A 170 -6.79 14.95 4.43
N PRO A 171 -7.19 13.73 4.01
CA PRO A 171 -6.94 13.25 2.65
C PRO A 171 -7.61 14.17 1.64
N GLN A 172 -6.95 14.43 0.51
CA GLN A 172 -7.60 15.12 -0.61
C GLN A 172 -8.64 14.21 -1.28
N SER A 173 -9.60 14.79 -1.99
CA SER A 173 -10.56 14.00 -2.75
C SER A 173 -9.89 13.30 -3.95
N ALA A 174 -10.46 12.17 -4.40
CA ALA A 174 -10.00 11.50 -5.62
C ALA A 174 -10.09 12.41 -6.86
N ILE A 175 -11.06 13.33 -6.88
CA ILE A 175 -11.22 14.30 -7.98
C ILE A 175 -10.08 15.30 -7.98
N ASP A 176 -9.75 15.90 -6.83
CA ASP A 176 -8.65 16.84 -6.70
C ASP A 176 -7.31 16.20 -7.08
N PHE A 177 -7.09 14.96 -6.64
CA PHE A 177 -5.90 14.22 -7.04
C PHE A 177 -5.82 14.00 -8.55
N LYS A 178 -6.92 13.58 -9.19
CA LYS A 178 -6.98 13.38 -10.65
C LYS A 178 -6.73 14.69 -11.40
N MET A 179 -7.33 15.77 -10.95
CA MET A 179 -7.11 17.10 -11.57
C MET A 179 -5.64 17.49 -11.48
N SER A 180 -5.03 17.42 -10.30
CA SER A 180 -3.61 17.75 -10.10
C SER A 180 -2.69 16.85 -10.95
N TYR A 181 -2.98 15.55 -11.00
CA TYR A 181 -2.22 14.58 -11.80
C TYR A 181 -2.25 14.88 -13.28
N HIS A 182 -3.39 15.29 -13.84
CA HIS A 182 -3.49 15.68 -15.24
C HIS A 182 -2.89 17.06 -15.50
N TYR A 183 -3.08 18.00 -14.58
CA TYR A 183 -2.52 19.35 -14.71
C TYR A 183 -0.99 19.35 -14.76
N GLU A 184 -0.34 18.54 -13.93
CA GLU A 184 1.13 18.36 -13.96
C GLU A 184 1.66 17.87 -15.33
N ARG A 185 0.81 17.31 -16.18
CA ARG A 185 1.15 16.71 -17.50
C ARG A 185 0.75 17.57 -18.69
N ILE A 186 -0.06 18.58 -18.47
CA ILE A 186 -0.40 19.55 -19.50
C ILE A 186 0.76 20.56 -19.57
N ASN A 187 1.51 20.53 -20.67
CA ASN A 187 2.47 21.57 -20.98
C ASN A 187 1.67 22.80 -21.39
N VAL A 188 1.49 23.76 -20.50
CA VAL A 188 0.70 24.99 -20.71
C VAL A 188 1.31 25.85 -21.83
N GLU A 189 2.59 25.66 -22.16
CA GLU A 189 3.30 26.39 -23.22
C GLU A 189 2.85 26.04 -24.65
N ASN A 190 2.04 25.02 -24.85
CA ASN A 190 1.55 24.61 -26.18
C ASN A 190 0.14 25.11 -26.53
N TYR A 191 -0.42 26.06 -25.78
CA TYR A 191 -1.78 26.61 -26.02
C TYR A 191 -1.78 28.11 -26.36
N GLU A 192 -0.64 28.69 -26.67
CA GLU A 192 -0.56 30.04 -27.27
C GLU A 192 -0.23 29.91 -28.75
N ASP A 193 -1.22 29.50 -29.56
CA ASP A 193 -1.33 29.78 -31.02
C ASP A 193 -2.81 29.82 -31.43
#